data_072f19a656a0a4eedac06403f40fe263
#
_entry.id   072f19a656a0a4eedac06403f40fe263
#
_cell.length_a   1.000
_cell.length_b   1.000
_cell.length_c   1.000
_cell.angle_alpha   90.00
_cell.angle_beta   90.00
_cell.angle_gamma   90.00
#
_symmetry.space_group_name_H-M   'P 1'
#
loop_
_entity.id
_entity.type
_entity.pdbx_description
1 polymer ?
#
loop_
_entity_poly.entity_id
_entity_poly.type
_entity_poly.pdbx_seq_one_letter_code
_entity_poly.pdbx_strand_id
1 'polypeptide(L)'
;MAKKEACGCCGKTTDRSEEERKKLIHRLNRIEGQIRGIRGMVENNAYCADILVQSAAVNAAVNAFNKELLASHIRGCVARDIRDGKDEVIDELVTTLQKLMK
;
A
#
# COMPACT_ATOMS: atom_id res chain seq x y z
N MET A 1 18.99 -13.72 -6.48
CA MET A 1 18.87 -13.69 -6.04
C MET A 1 18.78 -13.53 -4.92
N ALA A 2 18.99 -13.41 -4.75
CA ALA A 2 19.00 -13.45 -3.71
C ALA A 2 18.70 -12.56 -2.98
N LYS A 3 18.77 -12.02 -2.88
CA LYS A 3 18.49 -11.29 -2.19
C LYS A 3 17.39 -11.05 -1.61
N LYS A 4 16.90 -11.73 -1.67
CA LYS A 4 15.76 -11.61 -1.11
C LYS A 4 15.72 -11.84 0.27
N GLU A 5 16.62 -12.34 0.77
CA GLU A 5 16.62 -12.46 2.14
C GLU A 5 16.75 -11.12 2.72
N ALA A 6 17.11 -10.20 1.92
CA ALA A 6 17.10 -8.86 2.40
C ALA A 6 15.67 -8.46 2.57
N CYS A 7 15.27 -8.21 3.75
CA CYS A 7 13.95 -7.69 4.01
C CYS A 7 13.85 -6.27 3.47
N GLY A 8 12.66 -5.86 3.11
CA GLY A 8 12.45 -4.52 2.61
C GLY A 8 12.85 -3.45 3.59
N CYS A 9 12.83 -3.77 4.87
CA CYS A 9 13.20 -2.80 5.88
C CYS A 9 14.67 -2.47 5.84
N CYS A 10 15.50 -3.43 5.48
CA CYS A 10 16.94 -3.24 5.46
C CYS A 10 17.47 -3.04 4.07
N GLY A 11 17.01 -3.82 3.12
CA GLY A 11 17.57 -3.83 1.79
C GLY A 11 16.82 -3.01 0.78
N LYS A 12 15.83 -2.27 1.21
CA LYS A 12 15.01 -1.46 0.31
C LYS A 12 14.16 -2.30 -0.61
N THR A 13 14.07 -3.57 -0.38
CA THR A 13 13.17 -4.45 -1.10
C THR A 13 12.39 -5.26 -0.10
N THR A 14 11.25 -5.75 -0.52
CA THR A 14 10.42 -6.58 0.33
C THR A 14 10.24 -7.93 -0.31
N ASP A 15 10.40 -8.96 0.50
CA ASP A 15 10.20 -10.32 0.06
C ASP A 15 8.79 -10.72 0.45
N ARG A 16 7.92 -10.93 -0.53
CA ARG A 16 6.56 -11.34 -0.24
C ARG A 16 6.17 -12.48 -1.17
N SER A 17 5.20 -13.25 -0.73
CA SER A 17 4.76 -14.40 -1.49
C SER A 17 4.09 -13.97 -2.79
N GLU A 18 4.01 -14.90 -3.71
CA GLU A 18 3.35 -14.64 -4.98
C GLU A 18 1.88 -14.33 -4.77
N GLU A 19 1.26 -15.01 -3.82
CA GLU A 19 -0.14 -14.76 -3.50
C GLU A 19 -0.36 -13.35 -2.98
N GLU A 20 0.50 -12.91 -2.08
CA GLU A 20 0.41 -11.57 -1.54
C GLU A 20 0.58 -10.52 -2.63
N ARG A 21 1.56 -10.76 -3.50
CA ARG A 21 1.80 -9.82 -4.59
C ARG A 21 0.60 -9.72 -5.50
N LYS A 22 0.00 -10.85 -5.83
CA LYS A 22 -1.18 -10.85 -6.69
C LYS A 22 -2.34 -10.08 -6.08
N LYS A 23 -2.54 -10.25 -4.77
CA LYS A 23 -3.62 -9.55 -4.10
C LYS A 23 -3.41 -8.04 -4.14
N LEU A 24 -2.18 -7.61 -3.88
CA LEU A 24 -1.87 -6.19 -3.89
C LEU A 24 -2.03 -5.60 -5.29
N ILE A 25 -1.53 -6.30 -6.29
CA ILE A 25 -1.65 -5.83 -7.67
C ILE A 25 -3.10 -5.79 -8.10
N HIS A 26 -3.89 -6.77 -7.69
CA HIS A 26 -5.30 -6.79 -8.04
C HIS A 26 -6.02 -5.56 -7.47
N ARG A 27 -5.70 -5.20 -6.23
CA ARG A 27 -6.28 -4.01 -5.63
C ARG A 27 -5.88 -2.75 -6.40
N LEU A 28 -4.60 -2.69 -6.79
CA LEU A 28 -4.12 -1.53 -7.54
C LEU A 28 -4.78 -1.44 -8.91
N ASN A 29 -4.99 -2.57 -9.56
CA ASN A 29 -5.66 -2.57 -10.87
C ASN A 29 -7.07 -2.04 -10.75
N ARG A 30 -7.78 -2.39 -9.69
CA ARG A 30 -9.11 -1.87 -9.47
C ARG A 30 -9.10 -0.38 -9.23
N ILE A 31 -8.14 0.09 -8.43
CA ILE A 31 -8.00 1.52 -8.16
C ILE A 31 -7.69 2.26 -9.45
N GLU A 32 -6.81 1.70 -10.25
CA GLU A 32 -6.45 2.30 -11.52
C GLU A 32 -7.67 2.45 -12.42
N GLY A 33 -8.51 1.42 -12.47
CA GLY A 33 -9.73 1.48 -13.25
C GLY A 33 -10.68 2.53 -12.73
N GLN A 34 -10.79 2.65 -11.41
CA GLN A 34 -11.65 3.67 -10.81
C GLN A 34 -11.17 5.07 -11.13
N ILE A 35 -9.86 5.27 -11.15
CA ILE A 35 -9.30 6.58 -11.49
C ILE A 35 -9.59 6.90 -12.95
N ARG A 36 -9.48 5.93 -13.83
CA ARG A 36 -9.83 6.15 -15.24
C ARG A 36 -11.30 6.51 -15.37
N GLY A 37 -12.16 5.90 -14.55
CA GLY A 37 -13.57 6.23 -14.55
C GLY A 37 -13.80 7.67 -14.14
N ILE A 38 -13.09 8.13 -13.12
CA ILE A 38 -13.20 9.52 -12.68
C ILE A 38 -12.74 10.47 -13.77
N ARG A 39 -11.65 10.12 -14.43
CA ARG A 39 -11.17 10.94 -15.53
C ARG A 39 -12.22 11.08 -16.62
N GLY A 40 -12.90 9.99 -16.95
CA GLY A 40 -13.98 10.03 -17.92
C GLY A 40 -15.12 10.93 -17.48
N MET A 41 -15.43 10.91 -16.19
CA MET A 41 -16.47 11.78 -15.67
C MET A 41 -16.09 13.25 -15.83
N VAL A 42 -14.84 13.58 -15.57
CA VAL A 42 -14.38 14.95 -15.74
C VAL A 42 -14.45 15.34 -17.22
N GLU A 43 -14.02 14.45 -18.09
CA GLU A 43 -14.01 14.72 -19.52
C GLU A 43 -15.43 14.93 -20.06
N ASN A 44 -16.40 14.26 -19.45
CA ASN A 44 -17.79 14.35 -19.90
C ASN A 44 -18.60 15.35 -19.10
N ASN A 45 -17.94 16.16 -18.29
CA ASN A 45 -18.60 17.20 -17.51
C ASN A 45 -19.67 16.69 -16.58
N ALA A 46 -19.41 15.55 -15.93
CA ALA A 46 -20.33 14.99 -14.97
C ALA A 46 -20.50 15.95 -13.80
N TYR A 47 -21.58 15.79 -13.07
CA TYR A 47 -21.88 16.64 -11.94
C TYR A 47 -20.80 16.51 -10.87
N CYS A 48 -20.36 17.64 -10.31
CA CYS A 48 -19.24 17.65 -9.37
C CYS A 48 -19.46 16.73 -8.16
N ALA A 49 -20.67 16.74 -7.61
CA ALA A 49 -20.94 15.91 -6.43
C ALA A 49 -20.76 14.43 -6.75
N ASP A 50 -21.14 14.00 -7.95
CA ASP A 50 -20.97 12.61 -8.34
C ASP A 50 -19.51 12.26 -8.49
N ILE A 51 -18.71 13.17 -9.02
CA ILE A 51 -17.28 12.94 -9.13
C ILE A 51 -16.66 12.82 -7.74
N LEU A 52 -17.08 13.66 -6.82
CA LEU A 52 -16.54 13.61 -5.46
C LEU A 52 -16.90 12.32 -4.74
N VAL A 53 -18.08 11.78 -5.01
CA VAL A 53 -18.47 10.49 -4.43
C VAL A 53 -17.55 9.40 -4.93
N GLN A 54 -17.24 9.40 -6.22
CA GLN A 54 -16.32 8.41 -6.78
C GLN A 54 -14.92 8.61 -6.25
N SER A 55 -14.50 9.84 -6.09
CA SER A 55 -13.18 10.13 -5.53
C SER A 55 -13.06 9.61 -4.10
N ALA A 56 -14.13 9.76 -3.32
CA ALA A 56 -14.12 9.24 -1.95
C ALA A 56 -13.99 7.72 -1.95
N ALA A 57 -14.62 7.05 -2.91
CA ALA A 57 -14.50 5.60 -3.02
C ALA A 57 -13.07 5.19 -3.35
N VAL A 58 -12.40 5.94 -4.22
CA VAL A 58 -11.00 5.66 -4.53
C VAL A 58 -10.14 5.85 -3.29
N ASN A 59 -10.41 6.91 -2.54
CA ASN A 59 -9.67 7.17 -1.32
C ASN A 59 -9.81 6.00 -0.33
N ALA A 60 -11.02 5.48 -0.19
CA ALA A 60 -11.24 4.33 0.68
C ALA A 60 -10.50 3.10 0.19
N ALA A 61 -10.46 2.91 -1.12
CA ALA A 61 -9.74 1.77 -1.69
C ALA A 61 -8.24 1.87 -1.48
N VAL A 62 -7.69 3.08 -1.60
CA VAL A 62 -6.27 3.30 -1.34
C VAL A 62 -5.96 3.04 0.13
N ASN A 63 -6.84 3.48 1.02
CA ASN A 63 -6.64 3.21 2.44
C ASN A 63 -6.66 1.71 2.73
N ALA A 64 -7.56 0.98 2.08
CA ALA A 64 -7.60 -0.47 2.26
C ALA A 64 -6.31 -1.13 1.76
N PHE A 65 -5.79 -0.65 0.64
CA PHE A 65 -4.51 -1.13 0.13
C PHE A 65 -3.40 -0.86 1.13
N ASN A 66 -3.38 0.34 1.69
CA ASN A 66 -2.35 0.71 2.67
C ASN A 66 -2.41 -0.19 3.90
N LYS A 67 -3.60 -0.49 4.37
CA LYS A 67 -3.75 -1.35 5.54
C LYS A 67 -3.26 -2.75 5.27
N GLU A 68 -3.57 -3.27 4.10
CA GLU A 68 -3.14 -4.60 3.73
C GLU A 68 -1.63 -4.68 3.64
N LEU A 69 -1.03 -3.69 2.99
CA LEU A 69 0.40 -3.64 2.83
C LEU A 69 1.10 -3.51 4.17
N LEU A 70 0.58 -2.62 5.02
CA LEU A 70 1.18 -2.40 6.33
C LEU A 70 1.09 -3.64 7.20
N ALA A 71 -0.05 -4.31 7.19
CA ALA A 71 -0.20 -5.53 7.98
C ALA A 71 0.78 -6.61 7.55
N SER A 72 0.95 -6.76 6.25
CA SER A 72 1.90 -7.72 5.72
C SER A 72 3.32 -7.35 6.11
N HIS A 73 3.64 -6.06 6.04
CA HIS A 73 4.97 -5.57 6.39
C HIS A 73 5.30 -5.85 7.86
N ILE A 74 4.33 -5.57 8.74
CA ILE A 74 4.56 -5.79 10.17
C ILE A 74 4.73 -7.27 10.48
N ARG A 75 3.84 -8.10 9.93
CA ARG A 75 3.90 -9.54 10.22
C ARG A 75 5.14 -10.20 9.66
N GLY A 76 5.63 -9.71 8.53
CA GLY A 76 6.78 -10.30 7.88
C GLY A 76 8.07 -9.60 8.23
N CYS A 77 8.32 -8.46 7.57
CA CYS A 77 9.60 -7.81 7.65
C CYS A 77 9.93 -7.27 9.03
N VAL A 78 8.97 -6.57 9.64
CA VAL A 78 9.25 -5.93 10.92
C VAL A 78 9.49 -6.99 11.99
N ALA A 79 8.63 -8.00 12.05
CA ALA A 79 8.78 -9.04 13.05
C ALA A 79 10.11 -9.78 12.88
N ARG A 80 10.48 -10.08 11.65
CA ARG A 80 11.74 -10.78 11.39
C ARG A 80 12.94 -9.94 11.80
N ASP A 81 12.91 -8.66 11.45
CA ASP A 81 14.04 -7.79 11.77
C ASP A 81 14.19 -7.60 13.27
N ILE A 82 13.08 -7.54 14.00
CA ILE A 82 13.15 -7.43 15.44
C ILE A 82 13.78 -8.68 16.04
N ARG A 83 13.40 -9.86 15.54
CA ARG A 83 14.00 -11.11 16.02
C ARG A 83 15.48 -11.15 15.74
N ASP A 84 15.92 -10.54 14.66
CA ASP A 84 17.31 -10.51 14.27
C ASP A 84 18.10 -9.41 14.97
N GLY A 85 17.47 -8.65 15.86
CA GLY A 85 18.16 -7.62 16.60
C GLY A 85 18.26 -6.29 15.87
N LYS A 86 17.55 -6.12 14.80
CA LYS A 86 17.61 -4.87 14.03
C LYS A 86 16.54 -3.92 14.54
N ASP A 87 16.78 -3.35 15.69
CA ASP A 87 15.77 -2.53 16.37
C ASP A 87 15.47 -1.22 15.66
N GLU A 88 16.33 -0.77 14.78
CA GLU A 88 16.07 0.47 14.05
C GLU A 88 14.83 0.36 13.15
N VAL A 89 14.37 -0.86 12.89
CA VAL A 89 13.16 -1.03 12.10
C VAL A 89 11.95 -0.45 12.81
N ILE A 90 12.02 -0.38 14.14
CA ILE A 90 10.91 0.18 14.91
C ILE A 90 10.77 1.67 14.61
N ASP A 91 11.90 2.38 14.54
CA ASP A 91 11.87 3.81 14.21
C ASP A 91 11.36 4.03 12.80
N GLU A 92 11.75 3.17 11.87
CA GLU A 92 11.25 3.25 10.51
C GLU A 92 9.75 3.08 10.47
N LEU A 93 9.24 2.12 11.23
CA LEU A 93 7.81 1.85 11.27
C LEU A 93 7.05 3.05 11.83
N VAL A 94 7.57 3.64 12.89
CA VAL A 94 6.94 4.81 13.48
C VAL A 94 6.88 5.94 12.47
N THR A 95 7.97 6.18 11.75
CA THR A 95 8.02 7.23 10.74
C THR A 95 6.99 6.96 9.64
N THR A 96 6.89 5.70 9.21
CA THR A 96 5.93 5.34 8.18
C THR A 96 4.50 5.57 8.63
N LEU A 97 4.21 5.16 9.87
CA LEU A 97 2.87 5.36 10.41
C LEU A 97 2.50 6.83 10.50
N GLN A 98 3.47 7.66 10.89
CA GLN A 98 3.22 9.09 10.97
C GLN A 98 2.86 9.67 9.61
N LYS A 99 3.52 9.21 8.57
CA LYS A 99 3.20 9.66 7.21
C LYS A 99 1.80 9.24 6.79
N LEU A 100 1.40 8.03 7.17
CA LEU A 100 0.09 7.53 6.79
C LEU A 100 -1.05 8.22 7.53
N MET A 101 -0.77 8.71 8.71
CA MET A 101 -1.80 9.29 9.56
C MET A 101 -1.93 10.80 9.46
N LYS A 102 -1.26 11.37 8.50
CA LYS A 102 -1.33 12.81 8.28
C LYS A 102 -2.68 13.28 7.84
#